data_68851e6f62cfb583702df38a5ad33c0e
#
_entry.id   68851e6f62cfb583702df38a5ad33c0e
#
_cell.length_a   1.000
_cell.length_b   1.000
_cell.length_c   1.000
_cell.angle_alpha   90.00
_cell.angle_beta   90.00
_cell.angle_gamma   90.00
#
_symmetry.space_group_name_H-M   'P 1'
#
loop_
_entity.id
_entity.type
_entity.pdbx_description
1 polymer ?
#
loop_
_entity_poly.entity_id
_entity_poly.type
_entity_poly.pdbx_seq_one_letter_code
_entity_poly.pdbx_strand_id
1 'polypeptide(L)'
;DWDCHHLPHQIYADRGEMLSLAAEGLASGLGIEMGTAPPYRPDWKPMVESRFGILNDLTDIRWLPGGVAARDKERGERDCRLDATLNLKEFTQIVIESVLHYNRFHRQPDRLTQAMMNDGVEPTPTGIWTWALENDLIHANNRPDELIYLHLLPRERATVQKGGMLFRGMHYVCELAIKENWFAKARRNGVWSIDCR
;
A
#
# COMPACT_ATOMS: atom_id res chain seq x y z
N ASP A 1 -6.32 -15.73 1.93
CA ASP A 1 -7.02 -14.54 1.47
C ASP A 1 -6.87 -13.43 2.49
N TRP A 2 -6.93 -12.19 2.04
CA TRP A 2 -6.82 -10.99 2.86
C TRP A 2 -8.23 -10.51 3.24
N ASP A 3 -8.64 -10.72 4.48
CA ASP A 3 -10.03 -10.51 4.91
C ASP A 3 -10.44 -9.02 4.96
N CYS A 4 -9.48 -8.13 5.23
CA CYS A 4 -9.70 -6.68 5.31
C CYS A 4 -9.14 -5.97 4.06
N HIS A 5 -9.83 -6.05 2.94
CA HIS A 5 -9.33 -5.57 1.64
C HIS A 5 -10.08 -4.36 1.06
N HIS A 6 -10.92 -3.71 1.85
CA HIS A 6 -11.67 -2.52 1.39
C HIS A 6 -10.79 -1.27 1.38
N LEU A 7 -11.08 -0.36 0.44
CA LEU A 7 -10.41 0.94 0.41
C LEU A 7 -10.80 1.78 1.64
N PRO A 8 -9.84 2.41 2.32
CA PRO A 8 -10.15 3.32 3.41
C PRO A 8 -10.80 4.60 2.86
N HIS A 9 -11.67 5.23 3.67
CA HIS A 9 -12.20 6.55 3.34
C HIS A 9 -11.14 7.64 3.52
N GLN A 10 -10.26 7.46 4.48
CA GLN A 10 -9.23 8.44 4.82
C GLN A 10 -7.90 7.76 5.15
N ILE A 11 -6.82 8.36 4.70
CA ILE A 11 -5.45 7.95 5.04
C ILE A 11 -4.74 9.13 5.69
N TYR A 12 -4.12 8.88 6.84
CA TYR A 12 -3.21 9.83 7.49
C TYR A 12 -1.77 9.38 7.30
N ALA A 13 -0.95 10.25 6.76
CA ALA A 13 0.47 9.98 6.54
C ALA A 13 1.34 11.20 6.84
N ASP A 14 2.64 11.02 6.83
CA ASP A 14 3.59 12.12 6.95
C ASP A 14 3.59 13.01 5.71
N ARG A 15 3.97 14.27 5.89
CA ARG A 15 4.03 15.24 4.78
C ARG A 15 4.90 14.75 3.61
N GLY A 16 6.00 14.05 3.88
CA GLY A 16 6.89 13.54 2.84
C GLY A 16 6.23 12.49 1.96
N GLU A 17 5.45 11.60 2.54
CA GLU A 17 4.72 10.55 1.84
C GLU A 17 3.55 11.10 1.03
N MET A 18 2.85 12.10 1.59
CA MET A 18 1.68 12.74 0.99
C MET A 18 1.99 13.61 -0.23
N LEU A 19 3.22 14.07 -0.37
CA LEU A 19 3.66 14.86 -1.53
C LEU A 19 4.04 13.99 -2.74
N SER A 20 3.89 12.67 -2.63
CA SER A 20 4.19 11.77 -3.76
C SER A 20 3.09 11.79 -4.82
N LEU A 21 3.46 11.61 -6.08
CA LEU A 21 2.51 11.46 -7.20
C LEU A 21 1.56 10.25 -7.00
N ALA A 22 1.99 9.24 -6.24
CA ALA A 22 1.16 8.10 -5.89
C ALA A 22 0.02 8.51 -4.95
N ALA A 23 0.29 9.37 -3.96
CA ALA A 23 -0.74 9.89 -3.05
C ALA A 23 -1.80 10.72 -3.80
N GLU A 24 -1.40 11.51 -4.79
CA GLU A 24 -2.33 12.24 -5.66
C GLU A 24 -3.28 11.30 -6.41
N GLY A 25 -2.77 10.16 -6.88
CA GLY A 25 -3.58 9.12 -7.53
C GLY A 25 -4.63 8.51 -6.59
N LEU A 26 -4.29 8.28 -5.32
CA LEU A 26 -5.22 7.78 -4.31
C LEU A 26 -6.35 8.77 -4.04
N ALA A 27 -6.04 10.04 -3.86
CA ALA A 27 -7.03 11.07 -3.56
C ALA A 27 -7.95 11.34 -4.77
N SER A 28 -7.38 11.65 -5.94
CA SER A 28 -8.13 12.06 -7.12
C SER A 28 -8.86 10.92 -7.82
N GLY A 29 -8.29 9.72 -7.80
CA GLY A 29 -8.81 8.57 -8.56
C GLY A 29 -9.70 7.64 -7.76
N LEU A 30 -9.37 7.39 -6.50
CA LEU A 30 -10.12 6.47 -5.63
C LEU A 30 -11.03 7.19 -4.64
N GLY A 31 -10.96 8.51 -4.56
CA GLY A 31 -11.78 9.32 -3.66
C GLY A 31 -11.41 9.14 -2.19
N ILE A 32 -10.13 8.83 -1.91
CA ILE A 32 -9.63 8.67 -0.56
C ILE A 32 -9.21 10.05 -0.03
N GLU A 33 -9.75 10.45 1.11
CA GLU A 33 -9.33 11.67 1.77
C GLU A 33 -7.92 11.51 2.34
N MET A 34 -7.06 12.45 2.01
CA MET A 34 -5.67 12.44 2.44
C MET A 34 -5.46 13.47 3.55
N GLY A 35 -5.22 12.99 4.77
CA GLY A 35 -4.91 13.83 5.93
C GLY A 35 -3.41 13.81 6.27
N THR A 36 -2.84 14.96 6.62
CA THR A 36 -1.48 15.03 7.14
C THR A 36 -1.49 15.12 8.66
N ALA A 37 -0.67 14.31 9.31
CA ALA A 37 -0.45 14.47 10.74
C ALA A 37 0.20 15.84 11.03
N PRO A 38 -0.31 16.60 12.01
CA PRO A 38 0.34 17.85 12.40
C PRO A 38 1.80 17.61 12.80
N PRO A 39 2.72 18.51 12.44
CA PRO A 39 4.10 18.38 12.87
C PRO A 39 4.18 18.40 14.41
N TYR A 40 5.09 17.60 14.96
CA TYR A 40 5.33 17.50 16.41
C TYR A 40 4.12 16.98 17.26
N ARG A 41 3.22 16.21 16.65
CA ARG A 41 2.12 15.52 17.34
C ARG A 41 2.32 14.01 17.30
N PRO A 42 3.22 13.44 18.13
CA PRO A 42 3.49 12.00 18.16
C PRO A 42 2.27 11.19 18.63
N ASP A 43 1.34 11.81 19.34
CA ASP A 43 0.08 11.21 19.79
C ASP A 43 -0.86 10.79 18.66
N TRP A 44 -0.61 11.20 17.42
CA TRP A 44 -1.42 10.80 16.26
C TRP A 44 -0.95 9.51 15.57
N LYS A 45 0.26 9.05 15.87
CA LYS A 45 0.86 7.86 15.24
C LYS A 45 1.17 6.65 16.15
N PRO A 46 0.83 6.66 17.46
CA PRO A 46 1.28 5.59 18.35
C PRO A 46 0.78 4.21 17.91
N MET A 47 -0.37 4.14 17.22
CA MET A 47 -0.88 2.88 16.69
C MET A 47 0.00 2.30 15.56
N VAL A 48 0.46 3.10 14.63
CA VAL A 48 1.31 2.65 13.52
C VAL A 48 2.67 2.22 14.04
N GLU A 49 3.29 3.04 14.89
CA GLU A 49 4.59 2.74 15.48
C GLU A 49 4.56 1.47 16.34
N SER A 50 3.51 1.30 17.18
CA SER A 50 3.33 0.08 17.95
C SER A 50 3.10 -1.15 17.08
N ARG A 51 2.44 -1.02 15.90
CA ARG A 51 2.23 -2.12 14.97
C ARG A 51 3.53 -2.58 14.31
N PHE A 52 4.42 -1.67 13.97
CA PHE A 52 5.75 -2.05 13.49
C PHE A 52 6.54 -2.82 14.56
N GLY A 53 6.47 -2.40 15.83
CA GLY A 53 7.06 -3.14 16.94
C GLY A 53 6.50 -4.56 17.04
N ILE A 54 5.17 -4.71 17.04
CA ILE A 54 4.51 -6.02 17.11
C ILE A 54 4.85 -6.90 15.90
N LEU A 55 4.85 -6.35 14.69
CA LEU A 55 5.25 -7.09 13.48
C LEU A 55 6.70 -7.56 13.57
N ASN A 56 7.60 -6.72 14.06
CA ASN A 56 8.99 -7.10 14.27
C ASN A 56 9.12 -8.25 15.27
N ASP A 57 8.31 -8.28 16.33
CA ASP A 57 8.30 -9.35 17.31
C ASP A 57 7.67 -10.64 16.77
N LEU A 58 6.60 -10.53 15.97
CA LEU A 58 5.92 -11.68 15.35
C LEU A 58 6.72 -12.32 14.22
N THR A 59 7.39 -11.53 13.39
CA THR A 59 8.23 -12.05 12.31
C THR A 59 9.52 -12.66 12.82
N ASP A 60 9.80 -12.47 14.12
CA ASP A 60 11.07 -12.89 14.71
C ASP A 60 12.26 -12.46 13.84
N ILE A 61 12.18 -11.24 13.32
CA ILE A 61 13.17 -10.64 12.41
C ILE A 61 14.58 -10.81 12.97
N ARG A 62 14.71 -10.89 14.29
CA ARG A 62 16.00 -11.12 14.98
C ARG A 62 16.63 -12.45 14.63
N TRP A 63 15.84 -13.45 14.25
CA TRP A 63 16.29 -14.80 13.92
C TRP A 63 16.42 -15.03 12.41
N LEU A 64 15.92 -14.09 11.61
CA LEU A 64 16.08 -14.17 10.17
C LEU A 64 17.56 -13.95 9.80
N PRO A 65 18.14 -14.81 8.95
CA PRO A 65 19.54 -14.68 8.53
C PRO A 65 19.82 -13.31 7.91
N GLY A 66 20.74 -12.57 8.52
CA GLY A 66 21.09 -11.21 8.08
C GLY A 66 20.03 -10.14 8.36
N GLY A 67 19.06 -10.42 9.24
CA GLY A 67 17.82 -9.69 9.32
C GLY A 67 17.84 -8.35 10.02
N VAL A 68 18.61 -8.13 11.09
CA VAL A 68 18.43 -6.90 11.89
C VAL A 68 19.76 -6.28 12.30
N ALA A 69 19.88 -4.97 12.03
CA ALA A 69 20.86 -4.14 12.69
C ALA A 69 20.52 -4.06 14.18
N ALA A 70 21.47 -4.49 15.04
CA ALA A 70 21.40 -4.18 16.46
C ALA A 70 21.22 -2.67 16.64
N ARG A 71 20.44 -2.27 17.65
CA ARG A 71 20.04 -0.87 17.87
C ARG A 71 21.22 0.09 18.01
N ASP A 72 22.34 -0.39 18.55
CA ASP A 72 23.56 0.40 18.75
C ASP A 72 24.73 -0.35 18.12
N LYS A 73 25.16 0.12 16.95
CA LYS A 73 26.33 -0.39 16.30
C LYS A 73 27.56 0.12 17.05
N GLU A 74 28.32 -0.77 17.67
CA GLU A 74 29.64 -0.42 18.20
C GLU A 74 30.62 -0.13 17.05
N ARG A 75 31.58 0.77 17.29
CA ARG A 75 32.62 1.12 16.30
C ARG A 75 33.45 -0.16 15.98
N GLY A 76 33.30 -0.66 14.76
CA GLY A 76 34.05 -1.84 14.28
C GLY A 76 33.20 -3.09 14.12
N GLU A 77 31.93 -3.09 14.43
CA GLU A 77 31.03 -4.20 14.13
C GLU A 77 30.82 -4.42 12.63
N ARG A 78 30.75 -5.68 12.26
CA ARG A 78 30.48 -6.12 10.89
C ARG A 78 29.13 -5.55 10.40
N ASP A 79 29.07 -5.16 9.15
CA ASP A 79 27.84 -4.69 8.55
C ASP A 79 26.84 -5.83 8.37
N CYS A 80 25.78 -5.87 9.18
CA CYS A 80 24.74 -6.90 9.15
C CYS A 80 24.06 -7.02 7.78
N ARG A 81 24.08 -5.97 6.94
CA ARG A 81 23.55 -6.02 5.56
C ARG A 81 24.28 -7.05 4.69
N LEU A 82 25.51 -7.37 5.01
CA LEU A 82 26.30 -8.38 4.30
C LEU A 82 25.86 -9.83 4.63
N ASP A 83 25.08 -9.99 5.69
CA ASP A 83 24.58 -11.29 6.13
C ASP A 83 23.14 -11.54 5.64
N ALA A 84 22.55 -10.59 4.89
CA ALA A 84 21.21 -10.72 4.33
C ALA A 84 21.14 -11.86 3.30
N THR A 85 20.29 -12.85 3.56
CA THR A 85 20.13 -14.04 2.72
C THR A 85 18.77 -14.11 2.03
N LEU A 86 17.78 -13.40 2.55
CA LEU A 86 16.44 -13.37 1.98
C LEU A 86 16.39 -12.43 0.78
N ASN A 87 15.73 -12.87 -0.29
CA ASN A 87 15.34 -11.98 -1.38
C ASN A 87 14.06 -11.21 -1.03
N LEU A 88 13.75 -10.18 -1.83
CA LEU A 88 12.59 -9.32 -1.57
C LEU A 88 11.27 -10.11 -1.55
N LYS A 89 11.12 -11.13 -2.39
CA LYS A 89 9.90 -11.95 -2.45
C LYS A 89 9.71 -12.77 -1.17
N GLU A 90 10.75 -13.42 -0.70
CA GLU A 90 10.74 -14.22 0.53
C GLU A 90 10.44 -13.33 1.75
N PHE A 91 11.10 -12.18 1.84
CA PHE A 91 10.84 -11.21 2.90
C PHE A 91 9.38 -10.69 2.86
N THR A 92 8.89 -10.33 1.68
CA THR A 92 7.50 -9.89 1.50
C THR A 92 6.50 -10.96 1.93
N GLN A 93 6.75 -12.21 1.60
CA GLN A 93 5.90 -13.32 2.02
C GLN A 93 5.85 -13.44 3.55
N ILE A 94 6.99 -13.40 4.23
CA ILE A 94 7.06 -13.46 5.69
C ILE A 94 6.26 -12.31 6.33
N VAL A 95 6.41 -11.09 5.80
CA VAL A 95 5.66 -9.93 6.32
C VAL A 95 4.15 -10.11 6.12
N ILE A 96 3.72 -10.55 4.93
CA ILE A 96 2.29 -10.79 4.66
C ILE A 96 1.73 -11.87 5.60
N GLU A 97 2.41 -12.99 5.74
CA GLU A 97 1.98 -14.08 6.64
C GLU A 97 1.89 -13.60 8.09
N SER A 98 2.83 -12.78 8.55
CA SER A 98 2.81 -12.21 9.90
C SER A 98 1.65 -11.25 10.11
N VAL A 99 1.35 -10.40 9.13
CA VAL A 99 0.17 -9.49 9.19
C VAL A 99 -1.13 -10.29 9.22
N LEU A 100 -1.26 -11.31 8.37
CA LEU A 100 -2.44 -12.17 8.35
C LEU A 100 -2.60 -12.94 9.66
N HIS A 101 -1.51 -13.49 10.20
CA HIS A 101 -1.50 -14.14 11.49
C HIS A 101 -1.94 -13.18 12.62
N TYR A 102 -1.36 -11.99 12.66
CA TYR A 102 -1.76 -10.96 13.61
C TYR A 102 -3.26 -10.64 13.52
N ASN A 103 -3.76 -10.37 12.33
CA ASN A 103 -5.16 -9.99 12.13
C ASN A 103 -6.13 -11.09 12.57
N ARG A 104 -5.78 -12.36 12.37
CA ARG A 104 -6.66 -13.52 12.68
C ARG A 104 -6.55 -14.01 14.10
N PHE A 105 -5.38 -13.91 14.73
CA PHE A 105 -5.12 -14.62 15.99
C PHE A 105 -4.71 -13.71 17.14
N HIS A 106 -4.27 -12.48 16.89
CA HIS A 106 -3.88 -11.60 17.99
C HIS A 106 -5.07 -11.08 18.77
N ARG A 107 -5.20 -11.55 20.00
CA ARG A 107 -6.34 -11.21 20.86
C ARG A 107 -6.18 -9.83 21.49
N GLN A 108 -7.24 -9.02 21.38
CA GLN A 108 -7.33 -7.64 21.90
C GLN A 108 -8.67 -7.47 22.67
N PRO A 109 -8.85 -8.12 23.81
CA PRO A 109 -10.12 -8.04 24.54
C PRO A 109 -10.48 -6.62 24.98
N ASP A 110 -9.48 -5.80 25.27
CA ASP A 110 -9.67 -4.39 25.68
C ASP A 110 -10.23 -3.49 24.56
N ARG A 111 -10.31 -4.01 23.34
CA ARG A 111 -10.89 -3.31 22.19
C ARG A 111 -12.37 -3.59 21.98
N LEU A 112 -12.92 -4.60 22.68
CA LEU A 112 -14.32 -4.93 22.56
C LEU A 112 -15.21 -3.93 23.28
N THR A 113 -16.21 -3.43 22.59
CA THR A 113 -17.32 -2.69 23.22
C THR A 113 -18.28 -3.64 23.89
N GLN A 114 -19.16 -3.12 24.77
CA GLN A 114 -20.19 -3.94 25.40
C GLN A 114 -21.11 -4.63 24.38
N ALA A 115 -21.43 -3.96 23.28
CA ALA A 115 -22.23 -4.55 22.20
C ALA A 115 -21.52 -5.74 21.56
N MET A 116 -20.23 -5.58 21.22
CA MET A 116 -19.42 -6.67 20.66
C MET A 116 -19.33 -7.87 21.61
N MET A 117 -19.18 -7.62 22.92
CA MET A 117 -19.17 -8.70 23.92
C MET A 117 -20.50 -9.44 23.98
N ASN A 118 -21.61 -8.71 23.92
CA ASN A 118 -22.96 -9.30 23.94
C ASN A 118 -23.22 -10.16 22.70
N ASP A 119 -22.67 -9.77 21.55
CA ASP A 119 -22.79 -10.51 20.28
C ASP A 119 -21.76 -11.64 20.15
N GLY A 120 -20.89 -11.82 21.16
CA GLY A 120 -19.89 -12.89 21.18
C GLY A 120 -18.76 -12.72 20.16
N VAL A 121 -18.42 -11.48 19.83
CA VAL A 121 -17.38 -11.16 18.85
C VAL A 121 -16.01 -11.67 19.30
N GLU A 122 -15.30 -12.34 18.40
CA GLU A 122 -13.92 -12.72 18.68
C GLU A 122 -13.03 -11.48 18.84
N PRO A 123 -12.26 -11.37 19.93
CA PRO A 123 -11.44 -10.19 20.19
C PRO A 123 -10.16 -10.15 19.33
N THR A 124 -10.31 -10.33 18.03
CA THR A 124 -9.24 -10.24 17.05
C THR A 124 -9.48 -9.08 16.10
N PRO A 125 -8.46 -8.51 15.45
CA PRO A 125 -8.65 -7.48 14.43
C PRO A 125 -9.68 -7.87 13.37
N THR A 126 -9.61 -9.10 12.84
CA THR A 126 -10.57 -9.60 11.84
C THR A 126 -11.98 -9.71 12.43
N GLY A 127 -12.15 -10.23 13.64
CA GLY A 127 -13.46 -10.36 14.29
C GLY A 127 -14.13 -9.01 14.50
N ILE A 128 -13.39 -8.04 15.04
CA ILE A 128 -13.86 -6.66 15.24
C ILE A 128 -14.24 -5.99 13.92
N TRP A 129 -13.41 -6.17 12.90
CA TRP A 129 -13.65 -5.63 11.55
C TRP A 129 -14.91 -6.19 10.92
N THR A 130 -15.07 -7.53 10.94
CA THR A 130 -16.24 -8.21 10.38
C THR A 130 -17.51 -7.77 11.07
N TRP A 131 -17.52 -7.73 12.41
CA TRP A 131 -18.67 -7.24 13.17
C TRP A 131 -19.04 -5.80 12.82
N ALA A 132 -18.05 -4.92 12.66
CA ALA A 132 -18.29 -3.53 12.30
C ALA A 132 -18.89 -3.37 10.90
N LEU A 133 -18.49 -4.23 9.94
CA LEU A 133 -19.12 -4.29 8.61
C LEU A 133 -20.56 -4.79 8.67
N GLU A 134 -20.81 -5.86 9.41
CA GLU A 134 -22.15 -6.47 9.54
C GLU A 134 -23.15 -5.55 10.25
N ASN A 135 -22.67 -4.64 11.08
CA ASN A 135 -23.48 -3.65 11.81
C ASN A 135 -23.48 -2.25 11.16
N ASP A 136 -23.08 -2.12 9.91
CA ASP A 136 -23.03 -0.87 9.14
C ASP A 136 -22.26 0.28 9.82
N LEU A 137 -21.33 -0.03 10.73
CA LEU A 137 -20.50 0.97 11.40
C LEU A 137 -19.35 1.46 10.51
N ILE A 138 -18.95 0.63 9.57
CA ILE A 138 -18.01 0.98 8.51
C ILE A 138 -18.63 0.64 7.17
N HIS A 139 -18.48 1.53 6.21
CA HIS A 139 -18.94 1.29 4.85
C HIS A 139 -17.78 0.80 4.00
N ALA A 140 -17.97 -0.36 3.39
CA ALA A 140 -16.98 -0.88 2.46
C ALA A 140 -16.90 0.03 1.22
N ASN A 141 -15.79 0.72 1.06
CA ASN A 141 -15.52 1.48 -0.16
C ASN A 141 -14.97 0.52 -1.22
N ASN A 142 -15.87 -0.07 -2.00
CA ASN A 142 -15.53 -1.00 -3.06
C ASN A 142 -15.42 -0.27 -4.39
N ARG A 143 -14.30 -0.46 -5.08
CA ARG A 143 -14.08 -0.02 -6.46
C ARG A 143 -13.70 -1.22 -7.30
N PRO A 144 -13.97 -1.21 -8.62
CA PRO A 144 -13.47 -2.25 -9.51
C PRO A 144 -11.94 -2.38 -9.41
N ASP A 145 -11.45 -3.61 -9.41
CA ASP A 145 -10.01 -3.88 -9.26
C ASP A 145 -9.17 -3.16 -10.32
N GLU A 146 -9.66 -3.10 -11.56
CA GLU A 146 -8.98 -2.40 -12.65
C GLU A 146 -8.77 -0.91 -12.34
N LEU A 147 -9.75 -0.29 -11.69
CA LEU A 147 -9.64 1.11 -11.28
C LEU A 147 -8.63 1.28 -10.14
N ILE A 148 -8.62 0.34 -9.18
CA ILE A 148 -7.66 0.33 -8.08
C ILE A 148 -6.25 0.18 -8.64
N TYR A 149 -6.00 -0.82 -9.49
CA TYR A 149 -4.70 -1.03 -10.13
C TYR A 149 -4.27 0.20 -10.92
N LEU A 150 -5.16 0.78 -11.72
CA LEU A 150 -4.87 1.97 -12.50
C LEU A 150 -4.37 3.12 -11.63
N HIS A 151 -4.98 3.35 -10.47
CA HIS A 151 -4.63 4.47 -9.60
C HIS A 151 -3.46 4.20 -8.66
N LEU A 152 -3.14 2.92 -8.38
CA LEU A 152 -1.94 2.52 -7.63
C LEU A 152 -0.67 2.53 -8.49
N LEU A 153 -0.79 2.39 -9.82
CA LEU A 153 0.36 2.46 -10.71
C LEU A 153 0.91 3.89 -10.78
N PRO A 154 2.23 4.06 -10.79
CA PRO A 154 2.83 5.39 -10.93
C PRO A 154 2.45 6.01 -12.27
N ARG A 155 2.13 7.31 -12.24
CA ARG A 155 1.88 8.08 -13.46
C ARG A 155 3.22 8.40 -14.15
N GLU A 156 3.33 8.01 -15.41
CA GLU A 156 4.48 8.30 -16.25
C GLU A 156 4.05 8.94 -17.57
N ARG A 157 5.01 9.36 -18.40
CA ARG A 157 4.73 9.92 -19.72
C ARG A 157 5.21 9.01 -20.83
N ALA A 158 4.36 8.77 -21.80
CA ALA A 158 4.70 8.16 -23.07
C ALA A 158 4.62 9.19 -24.19
N THR A 159 5.30 8.95 -25.31
CA THR A 159 5.31 9.82 -26.47
C THR A 159 4.66 9.14 -27.67
N VAL A 160 3.60 9.72 -28.21
CA VAL A 160 2.96 9.22 -29.43
C VAL A 160 3.79 9.63 -30.63
N GLN A 161 4.22 8.63 -31.38
CA GLN A 161 5.06 8.76 -32.57
C GLN A 161 4.42 8.04 -33.76
N LYS A 162 4.99 8.22 -34.95
CA LYS A 162 4.52 7.56 -36.19
C LYS A 162 4.51 6.03 -36.13
N GLY A 163 5.36 5.43 -35.30
CA GLY A 163 5.52 3.98 -35.18
C GLY A 163 4.84 3.36 -33.96
N GLY A 164 4.18 4.17 -33.14
CA GLY A 164 3.56 3.69 -31.88
C GLY A 164 3.71 4.69 -30.74
N MET A 165 3.24 4.32 -29.58
CA MET A 165 3.47 5.05 -28.34
C MET A 165 4.80 4.58 -27.73
N LEU A 166 5.81 5.46 -27.72
CA LEU A 166 7.12 5.14 -27.15
C LEU A 166 7.08 5.33 -25.64
N PHE A 167 7.35 4.24 -24.91
CA PHE A 167 7.50 4.23 -23.47
C PHE A 167 8.65 3.32 -23.06
N ARG A 168 9.59 3.83 -22.26
CA ARG A 168 10.80 3.11 -21.80
C ARG A 168 11.54 2.34 -22.93
N GLY A 169 11.65 2.95 -24.11
CA GLY A 169 12.36 2.36 -25.25
C GLY A 169 11.56 1.34 -26.06
N MET A 170 10.32 1.03 -25.67
CA MET A 170 9.43 0.11 -26.38
C MET A 170 8.28 0.86 -27.04
N HIS A 171 7.80 0.33 -28.18
CA HIS A 171 6.62 0.85 -28.87
C HIS A 171 5.38 0.02 -28.52
N TYR A 172 4.34 0.73 -28.08
CA TYR A 172 3.05 0.16 -27.74
C TYR A 172 1.98 0.62 -28.72
N VAL A 173 0.99 -0.22 -28.91
CA VAL A 173 -0.18 0.07 -29.74
C VAL A 173 -1.42 -0.36 -28.98
N CYS A 174 -2.50 0.42 -29.03
CA CYS A 174 -3.79 0.03 -28.48
C CYS A 174 -4.90 0.33 -29.49
N GLU A 175 -6.05 -0.31 -29.32
CA GLU A 175 -7.21 -0.18 -30.22
C GLU A 175 -7.68 1.28 -30.34
N LEU A 176 -7.71 2.02 -29.23
CA LEU A 176 -8.08 3.43 -29.22
C LEU A 176 -7.17 4.26 -30.10
N ALA A 177 -5.85 4.08 -29.99
CA ALA A 177 -4.87 4.82 -30.78
C ALA A 177 -4.98 4.52 -32.28
N ILE A 178 -5.35 3.28 -32.64
CA ILE A 178 -5.62 2.89 -34.03
C ILE A 178 -6.92 3.55 -34.50
N LYS A 179 -8.01 3.40 -33.77
CA LYS A 179 -9.34 3.95 -34.09
C LYS A 179 -9.31 5.46 -34.28
N GLU A 180 -8.58 6.15 -33.44
CA GLU A 180 -8.45 7.61 -33.50
C GLU A 180 -7.31 8.11 -34.42
N ASN A 181 -6.61 7.20 -35.09
CA ASN A 181 -5.52 7.50 -36.02
C ASN A 181 -4.37 8.31 -35.38
N TRP A 182 -3.99 8.03 -34.16
CA TRP A 182 -2.96 8.76 -33.44
C TRP A 182 -1.61 8.76 -34.18
N PHE A 183 -1.20 7.63 -34.73
CA PHE A 183 0.08 7.49 -35.43
C PHE A 183 0.14 8.26 -36.76
N ALA A 184 -1.00 8.35 -37.45
CA ALA A 184 -1.10 9.18 -38.64
C ALA A 184 -1.11 10.68 -38.30
N LYS A 185 -1.75 11.06 -37.20
CA LYS A 185 -1.71 12.43 -36.64
C LYS A 185 -0.28 12.79 -36.25
N ALA A 186 0.44 11.90 -35.55
CA ALA A 186 1.83 12.12 -35.15
C ALA A 186 2.76 12.33 -36.34
N ARG A 187 2.51 11.65 -37.48
CA ARG A 187 3.27 11.84 -38.71
C ARG A 187 3.06 13.22 -39.35
N ARG A 188 1.84 13.76 -39.27
CA ARG A 188 1.49 15.05 -39.93
C ARG A 188 1.76 16.24 -39.03
N ASN A 189 1.41 16.14 -37.76
CA ASN A 189 1.35 17.27 -36.83
C ASN A 189 2.51 17.28 -35.82
N GLY A 190 3.39 16.27 -35.86
CA GLY A 190 4.45 16.10 -34.88
C GLY A 190 4.05 15.20 -33.72
N VAL A 191 5.02 14.87 -32.92
CA VAL A 191 4.86 13.99 -31.72
C VAL A 191 4.24 14.75 -30.56
N TRP A 192 3.51 14.06 -29.69
CA TRP A 192 2.99 14.63 -28.45
C TRP A 192 3.10 13.62 -27.31
N SER A 193 3.05 14.13 -26.07
CA SER A 193 3.09 13.29 -24.87
C SER A 193 1.69 12.97 -24.37
N ILE A 194 1.54 11.77 -23.82
CA ILE A 194 0.35 11.29 -23.11
C ILE A 194 0.76 10.80 -21.74
N ASP A 195 -0.13 10.91 -20.78
CA ASP A 195 0.03 10.25 -19.49
C ASP A 195 -0.33 8.76 -19.64
N CYS A 196 0.45 7.90 -19.00
CA CYS A 196 0.23 6.46 -18.91
C CYS A 196 0.42 5.97 -17.48
N ARG A 197 -0.15 4.83 -17.18
CA ARG A 197 -0.02 4.15 -15.90
C ARG A 197 0.17 2.66 -16.10
#